data_e314e00ccbf034177c6dc15fc220d074
#
_entry.id   e314e00ccbf034177c6dc15fc220d074
#
_cell.length_a   1.000
_cell.length_b   1.000
_cell.length_c   1.000
_cell.angle_alpha   90.00
_cell.angle_beta   90.00
_cell.angle_gamma   90.00
#
_symmetry.space_group_name_H-M   'P 1'
#
loop_
_entity.id
_entity.type
_entity.pdbx_description
1 polymer ?
#
loop_
_entity_poly.entity_id
_entity_poly.type
_entity_poly.pdbx_seq_one_letter_code
_entity_poly.pdbx_strand_id
1 'polypeptide(L)'
;MNDDDLDYGETLAAKSNQLNADDLAGGPITVQITGARVRLSDEQPLSFRLSGGHCPWNPCKGMRRLLAEIAGSTSARPWVGKWIRLYRDPDVLWGGKPSGGIRVEAVDADMLDRPREIRVRVSRNGYTPYRIGVITDRQQAGRPTADLAALLEEHDLTPADLDLWRTSEGKAPIATLSDDQRAQLAGWLAGGPERLVAVRAASTTPPTTDDA
;
A
#
# COMPACT_ATOMS: atom_id res chain seq x y z
N MET A 1 -31.92 23.70 3.55
CA MET A 1 -31.64 22.39 3.02
C MET A 1 -30.28 22.57 2.36
N ASN A 2 -29.19 22.19 3.05
CA ASN A 2 -27.84 22.50 2.61
C ASN A 2 -27.45 21.47 1.53
N ASP A 3 -26.90 21.93 0.41
CA ASP A 3 -26.44 21.10 -0.71
C ASP A 3 -25.30 20.12 -0.32
N ASP A 4 -24.69 20.30 0.86
CA ASP A 4 -23.61 19.45 1.39
C ASP A 4 -24.06 18.02 1.77
N ASP A 5 -25.36 17.76 1.85
CA ASP A 5 -25.91 16.47 2.27
C ASP A 5 -26.11 15.48 1.08
N LEU A 6 -25.68 15.86 -0.11
CA LEU A 6 -25.80 15.02 -1.33
C LEU A 6 -24.45 14.44 -1.80
N ASP A 7 -23.34 14.77 -1.12
CA ASP A 7 -22.04 14.17 -1.42
C ASP A 7 -21.96 12.73 -0.88
N TYR A 8 -21.97 11.76 -1.79
CA TYR A 8 -21.81 10.35 -1.46
C TYR A 8 -20.35 9.86 -1.62
N GLY A 9 -19.40 10.79 -1.78
CA GLY A 9 -17.98 10.46 -2.00
C GLY A 9 -17.39 9.54 -0.93
N GLU A 10 -17.74 9.75 0.35
CA GLU A 10 -17.33 8.85 1.44
C GLU A 10 -17.88 7.43 1.31
N THR A 11 -18.99 7.24 0.58
CA THR A 11 -19.58 5.92 0.39
C THR A 11 -18.86 5.11 -0.68
N LEU A 12 -18.06 5.76 -1.53
CA LEU A 12 -17.24 5.14 -2.57
C LEU A 12 -15.91 4.61 -2.02
N ALA A 13 -15.47 5.11 -0.87
CA ALA A 13 -14.31 4.56 -0.18
C ALA A 13 -14.60 3.11 0.20
N ALA A 14 -13.76 2.20 -0.30
CA ALA A 14 -13.85 0.79 0.08
C ALA A 14 -13.72 0.72 1.61
N LYS A 15 -14.81 0.38 2.31
CA LYS A 15 -14.85 0.18 3.78
C LYS A 15 -14.08 -1.10 4.19
N SER A 16 -13.04 -1.42 3.48
CA SER A 16 -12.20 -2.57 3.78
C SER A 16 -11.20 -2.21 4.86
N ASN A 17 -11.21 -2.97 5.95
CA ASN A 17 -10.21 -2.90 7.01
C ASN A 17 -8.97 -3.75 6.70
N GLN A 18 -8.78 -4.15 5.44
CA GLN A 18 -7.64 -4.92 4.95
C GLN A 18 -7.14 -4.35 3.61
N LEU A 19 -5.88 -4.65 3.30
CA LEU A 19 -5.28 -4.33 2.01
C LEU A 19 -5.96 -5.15 0.90
N ASN A 20 -6.46 -4.48 -0.14
CA ASN A 20 -7.09 -5.07 -1.30
C ASN A 20 -6.18 -5.02 -2.53
N ALA A 21 -6.50 -5.81 -3.55
CA ALA A 21 -5.74 -5.81 -4.80
C ALA A 21 -5.78 -4.44 -5.51
N ASP A 22 -6.88 -3.72 -5.41
CA ASP A 22 -7.05 -2.41 -6.05
C ASP A 22 -6.22 -1.31 -5.37
N ASP A 23 -5.87 -1.47 -4.09
CA ASP A 23 -4.94 -0.57 -3.40
C ASP A 23 -3.51 -0.63 -4.01
N LEU A 24 -3.23 -1.68 -4.78
CA LEU A 24 -1.96 -1.90 -5.49
C LEU A 24 -2.08 -1.62 -7.01
N ALA A 25 -3.12 -0.93 -7.46
CA ALA A 25 -3.30 -0.59 -8.87
C ALA A 25 -2.18 0.34 -9.39
N GLY A 26 -1.60 1.16 -8.51
CA GLY A 26 -0.46 2.03 -8.80
C GLY A 26 0.90 1.33 -8.90
N GLY A 27 0.95 0.01 -8.68
CA GLY A 27 2.18 -0.79 -8.73
C GLY A 27 2.50 -1.53 -7.44
N PRO A 28 3.61 -2.29 -7.43
CA PRO A 28 4.05 -3.03 -6.26
C PRO A 28 4.44 -2.11 -5.11
N ILE A 29 4.13 -2.53 -3.87
CA ILE A 29 4.57 -1.86 -2.66
C ILE A 29 5.61 -2.71 -1.93
N THR A 30 6.62 -2.07 -1.35
CA THR A 30 7.60 -2.72 -0.46
C THR A 30 7.39 -2.20 0.95
N VAL A 31 7.00 -3.09 1.86
CA VAL A 31 6.60 -2.73 3.23
C VAL A 31 7.26 -3.66 4.25
N GLN A 32 7.41 -3.17 5.48
CA GLN A 32 7.85 -4.00 6.59
C GLN A 32 6.63 -4.61 7.29
N ILE A 33 6.71 -5.88 7.65
CA ILE A 33 5.71 -6.52 8.50
C ILE A 33 5.99 -6.12 9.95
N THR A 34 5.16 -5.24 10.52
CA THR A 34 5.33 -4.71 11.88
C THR A 34 4.66 -5.57 12.95
N GLY A 35 3.85 -6.53 12.54
CA GLY A 35 3.18 -7.45 13.46
C GLY A 35 2.36 -8.51 12.72
N ALA A 36 1.99 -9.55 13.46
CA ALA A 36 1.18 -10.63 12.94
C ALA A 36 0.10 -11.02 13.94
N ARG A 37 -1.07 -11.43 13.43
CA ARG A 37 -2.17 -11.97 14.21
C ARG A 37 -2.71 -13.22 13.51
N VAL A 38 -2.95 -14.26 14.30
CA VAL A 38 -3.56 -15.51 13.83
C VAL A 38 -4.86 -15.74 14.59
N ARG A 39 -5.96 -15.92 13.85
CA ARG A 39 -7.27 -16.31 14.37
C ARG A 39 -7.83 -17.46 13.52
N LEU A 40 -7.84 -18.65 14.06
CA LEU A 40 -8.24 -19.86 13.34
C LEU A 40 -9.74 -19.89 13.00
N SER A 41 -10.55 -19.11 13.71
CA SER A 41 -12.00 -18.96 13.45
C SER A 41 -12.32 -18.13 12.22
N ASP A 42 -11.38 -17.30 11.76
CA ASP A 42 -11.61 -16.37 10.66
C ASP A 42 -11.41 -17.08 9.31
N GLU A 43 -12.15 -16.67 8.29
CA GLU A 43 -11.99 -17.17 6.92
C GLU A 43 -10.55 -16.91 6.40
N GLN A 44 -9.97 -15.76 6.77
CA GLN A 44 -8.58 -15.41 6.54
C GLN A 44 -7.82 -15.37 7.88
N PRO A 45 -7.34 -16.50 8.37
CA PRO A 45 -6.85 -16.64 9.74
C PRO A 45 -5.54 -15.91 10.04
N LEU A 46 -4.76 -15.53 9.03
CA LEU A 46 -3.50 -14.80 9.20
C LEU A 46 -3.66 -13.36 8.72
N SER A 47 -3.26 -12.42 9.57
CA SER A 47 -3.23 -10.98 9.28
C SER A 47 -1.88 -10.41 9.64
N PHE A 48 -1.24 -9.70 8.71
CA PHE A 48 0.00 -8.96 8.91
C PHE A 48 -0.27 -7.46 8.98
N ARG A 49 0.20 -6.80 10.02
CA ARG A 49 0.28 -5.35 10.06
C ARG A 49 1.47 -4.91 9.23
N LEU A 50 1.28 -3.88 8.42
CA LEU A 50 2.27 -3.36 7.51
C LEU A 50 2.74 -1.97 7.97
N SER A 51 3.97 -1.60 7.64
CA SER A 51 4.49 -0.25 7.79
C SER A 51 3.86 0.70 6.76
N GLY A 52 4.07 2.01 6.92
CA GLY A 52 3.64 3.00 5.92
C GLY A 52 2.14 3.34 5.96
N GLY A 53 1.43 3.02 7.05
CA GLY A 53 0.00 3.35 7.18
C GLY A 53 -0.94 2.48 6.34
N HIS A 54 -0.41 1.45 5.68
CA HIS A 54 -1.24 0.51 4.91
C HIS A 54 -2.17 -0.30 5.80
N CYS A 55 -3.35 -0.61 5.28
CA CYS A 55 -4.24 -1.58 5.90
C CYS A 55 -3.55 -2.94 6.08
N PRO A 56 -3.94 -3.75 7.08
CA PRO A 56 -3.38 -5.07 7.29
C PRO A 56 -3.56 -5.98 6.05
N TRP A 57 -2.53 -6.74 5.71
CA TRP A 57 -2.62 -7.74 4.65
C TRP A 57 -3.05 -9.09 5.21
N ASN A 58 -4.13 -9.61 4.65
CA ASN A 58 -4.63 -10.95 4.97
C ASN A 58 -4.31 -11.88 3.80
N PRO A 59 -3.21 -12.67 3.84
CA PRO A 59 -2.81 -13.51 2.73
C PRO A 59 -3.81 -14.63 2.47
N CYS A 60 -4.16 -14.83 1.19
CA CYS A 60 -4.97 -15.95 0.76
C CYS A 60 -4.25 -17.30 1.04
N LYS A 61 -4.98 -18.41 0.96
CA LYS A 61 -4.44 -19.75 1.29
C LYS A 61 -3.18 -20.10 0.48
N GLY A 62 -3.10 -19.72 -0.79
CA GLY A 62 -1.91 -19.91 -1.62
C GLY A 62 -0.71 -19.15 -1.09
N MET A 63 -0.90 -17.88 -0.74
CA MET A 63 0.16 -17.04 -0.18
C MET A 63 0.59 -17.51 1.21
N ARG A 64 -0.33 -17.96 2.07
CA ARG A 64 0.04 -18.56 3.37
C ARG A 64 0.94 -19.78 3.22
N ARG A 65 0.67 -20.63 2.23
CA ARG A 65 1.53 -21.79 1.93
C ARG A 65 2.89 -21.38 1.40
N LEU A 66 2.94 -20.36 0.52
CA LEU A 66 4.18 -19.79 0.03
C LEU A 66 5.05 -19.26 1.18
N LEU A 67 4.44 -18.47 2.08
CA LEU A 67 5.13 -17.92 3.24
C LEU A 67 5.65 -19.04 4.17
N ALA A 68 4.86 -20.09 4.40
CA ALA A 68 5.29 -21.22 5.20
C ALA A 68 6.46 -21.98 4.56
N GLU A 69 6.46 -22.14 3.24
CA GLU A 69 7.55 -22.78 2.49
C GLU A 69 8.85 -21.97 2.58
N ILE A 70 8.77 -20.65 2.42
CA ILE A 70 9.93 -19.75 2.55
C ILE A 70 10.51 -19.78 3.96
N ALA A 71 9.65 -19.70 4.98
CA ALA A 71 10.08 -19.67 6.38
C ALA A 71 10.48 -21.04 6.93
N GLY A 72 10.18 -22.14 6.22
CA GLY A 72 10.33 -23.50 6.74
C GLY A 72 9.46 -23.77 7.97
N SER A 73 8.41 -22.97 8.19
CA SER A 73 7.58 -22.99 9.40
C SER A 73 6.19 -22.42 9.13
N THR A 74 5.18 -22.93 9.82
CA THR A 74 3.82 -22.36 9.83
C THR A 74 3.64 -21.23 10.85
N SER A 75 4.67 -20.89 11.61
CA SER A 75 4.65 -19.75 12.52
C SER A 75 4.74 -18.43 11.75
N ALA A 76 3.95 -17.45 12.18
CA ALA A 76 4.04 -16.08 11.64
C ALA A 76 5.18 -15.26 12.24
N ARG A 77 5.81 -15.72 13.34
CA ARG A 77 6.86 -14.98 14.07
C ARG A 77 8.08 -14.62 13.20
N PRO A 78 8.64 -15.53 12.35
CA PRO A 78 9.80 -15.19 11.54
C PRO A 78 9.58 -14.02 10.57
N TRP A 79 8.31 -13.71 10.26
CA TRP A 79 7.96 -12.64 9.33
C TRP A 79 7.93 -11.25 9.97
N VAL A 80 7.77 -11.17 11.29
CA VAL A 80 7.73 -9.87 12.00
C VAL A 80 9.12 -9.23 11.95
N GLY A 81 9.14 -7.96 11.52
CA GLY A 81 10.36 -7.20 11.26
C GLY A 81 10.96 -7.39 9.86
N LYS A 82 10.42 -8.29 9.03
CA LYS A 82 10.92 -8.56 7.68
C LYS A 82 10.23 -7.69 6.63
N TRP A 83 10.96 -7.41 5.56
CA TRP A 83 10.47 -6.69 4.41
C TRP A 83 9.84 -7.65 3.40
N ILE A 84 8.75 -7.20 2.79
CA ILE A 84 8.03 -7.94 1.76
C ILE A 84 7.59 -6.98 0.66
N ARG A 85 7.70 -7.41 -0.60
CA ARG A 85 7.16 -6.70 -1.76
C ARG A 85 5.91 -7.42 -2.23
N LEU A 86 4.81 -6.66 -2.28
CA LEU A 86 3.49 -7.13 -2.68
C LEU A 86 3.09 -6.48 -4.00
N TYR A 87 2.43 -7.23 -4.87
CA TYR A 87 1.89 -6.72 -6.13
C TYR A 87 0.48 -7.22 -6.39
N ARG A 88 -0.22 -6.50 -7.27
CA ARG A 88 -1.52 -6.91 -7.81
C ARG A 88 -1.32 -7.88 -8.96
N ASP A 89 -1.88 -9.06 -8.83
CA ASP A 89 -1.99 -10.06 -9.92
C ASP A 89 -3.40 -9.95 -10.51
N PRO A 90 -3.57 -9.39 -11.73
CA PRO A 90 -4.88 -9.15 -12.33
C PRO A 90 -5.59 -10.44 -12.74
N ASP A 91 -4.85 -11.53 -12.94
CA ASP A 91 -5.38 -12.81 -13.45
C ASP A 91 -6.01 -13.67 -12.36
N VAL A 92 -6.02 -13.19 -11.11
CA VAL A 92 -6.68 -13.90 -10.01
C VAL A 92 -8.18 -13.82 -10.16
N LEU A 93 -8.80 -15.01 -10.23
CA LEU A 93 -10.24 -15.14 -10.36
C LEU A 93 -10.93 -15.28 -9.00
N TRP A 94 -12.06 -14.60 -8.84
CA TRP A 94 -13.03 -14.82 -7.77
C TRP A 94 -14.40 -15.09 -8.39
N GLY A 95 -15.01 -16.23 -8.04
CA GLY A 95 -16.27 -16.63 -8.65
C GLY A 95 -16.23 -16.75 -10.18
N GLY A 96 -15.07 -17.05 -10.76
CA GLY A 96 -14.87 -17.15 -12.20
C GLY A 96 -14.66 -15.82 -12.92
N LYS A 97 -14.63 -14.68 -12.19
CA LYS A 97 -14.39 -13.35 -12.76
C LYS A 97 -13.01 -12.84 -12.35
N PRO A 98 -12.27 -12.14 -13.25
CA PRO A 98 -11.01 -11.49 -12.90
C PRO A 98 -11.29 -10.39 -11.86
N SER A 99 -10.88 -10.61 -10.63
CA SER A 99 -11.03 -9.64 -9.52
C SER A 99 -9.69 -9.16 -9.01
N GLY A 100 -8.60 -9.74 -9.53
CA GLY A 100 -7.28 -9.46 -9.02
C GLY A 100 -7.01 -10.09 -7.65
N GLY A 101 -5.73 -10.13 -7.29
CA GLY A 101 -5.32 -10.65 -5.99
C GLY A 101 -3.93 -10.17 -5.61
N ILE A 102 -3.63 -10.14 -4.32
CA ILE A 102 -2.32 -9.74 -3.83
C ILE A 102 -1.38 -10.93 -3.83
N ARG A 103 -0.19 -10.75 -4.40
CA ARG A 103 0.88 -11.74 -4.49
C ARG A 103 2.18 -11.20 -3.92
N VAL A 104 3.07 -12.11 -3.52
CA VAL A 104 4.43 -11.80 -3.09
C VAL A 104 5.34 -11.80 -4.30
N GLU A 105 6.04 -10.70 -4.54
CA GLU A 105 7.06 -10.56 -5.57
C GLU A 105 8.47 -10.84 -5.03
N ALA A 106 8.78 -10.29 -3.84
CA ALA A 106 10.08 -10.44 -3.22
C ALA A 106 9.96 -10.42 -1.68
N VAL A 107 10.96 -10.99 -1.03
CA VAL A 107 11.06 -11.05 0.43
C VAL A 107 12.44 -10.59 0.90
N ASP A 108 12.54 -10.29 2.18
CA ASP A 108 13.79 -9.91 2.86
C ASP A 108 14.91 -10.93 2.61
N ALA A 109 16.15 -10.45 2.43
CA ALA A 109 17.34 -11.29 2.25
C ALA A 109 17.59 -12.26 3.43
N ASP A 110 17.08 -11.95 4.62
CA ASP A 110 17.15 -12.88 5.75
C ASP A 110 16.17 -14.07 5.62
N MET A 111 15.19 -13.97 4.72
CA MET A 111 14.19 -15.02 4.48
C MET A 111 14.54 -15.87 3.25
N LEU A 112 15.28 -15.30 2.30
CA LEU A 112 15.66 -15.96 1.07
C LEU A 112 17.02 -15.42 0.60
N ASP A 113 18.01 -16.30 0.46
CA ASP A 113 19.40 -15.96 0.11
C ASP A 113 19.56 -15.50 -1.35
N ARG A 114 18.68 -15.97 -2.25
CA ARG A 114 18.68 -15.68 -3.69
C ARG A 114 17.30 -15.86 -4.28
N PRO A 115 17.00 -15.19 -5.42
CA PRO A 115 15.76 -15.41 -6.14
C PRO A 115 15.59 -16.87 -6.54
N ARG A 116 14.39 -17.43 -6.33
CA ARG A 116 14.07 -18.80 -6.74
C ARG A 116 12.59 -18.98 -7.08
N GLU A 117 12.31 -20.02 -7.82
CA GLU A 117 10.96 -20.49 -8.06
C GLU A 117 10.53 -21.43 -6.92
N ILE A 118 9.37 -21.15 -6.35
CA ILE A 118 8.75 -21.94 -5.28
C ILE A 118 7.41 -22.45 -5.78
N ARG A 119 7.27 -23.76 -5.82
CA ARG A 119 6.03 -24.42 -6.26
C ARG A 119 5.12 -24.67 -5.08
N VAL A 120 3.98 -23.99 -5.07
CA VAL A 120 3.01 -24.07 -3.99
C VAL A 120 1.81 -24.91 -4.42
N ARG A 121 1.40 -25.85 -3.58
CA ARG A 121 0.19 -26.63 -3.80
C ARG A 121 -1.04 -25.74 -3.63
N VAL A 122 -1.81 -25.53 -4.68
CA VAL A 122 -3.02 -24.68 -4.66
C VAL A 122 -4.32 -25.50 -4.63
N SER A 123 -4.29 -26.72 -5.16
CA SER A 123 -5.41 -27.66 -5.16
C SER A 123 -4.92 -29.08 -4.86
N ARG A 124 -5.85 -30.05 -4.88
CA ARG A 124 -5.53 -31.47 -4.61
C ARG A 124 -4.45 -31.99 -5.56
N ASN A 125 -4.51 -31.62 -6.84
CA ASN A 125 -3.62 -32.09 -7.90
C ASN A 125 -2.86 -30.97 -8.62
N GLY A 126 -2.97 -29.71 -8.13
CA GLY A 126 -2.40 -28.53 -8.79
C GLY A 126 -1.33 -27.84 -7.96
N TYR A 127 -0.22 -27.48 -8.62
CA TYR A 127 0.82 -26.63 -8.10
C TYR A 127 0.93 -25.38 -8.96
N THR A 128 1.15 -24.23 -8.31
CA THR A 128 1.45 -22.97 -8.99
C THR A 128 2.87 -22.56 -8.65
N PRO A 129 3.73 -22.31 -9.66
CA PRO A 129 5.06 -21.77 -9.44
C PRO A 129 4.96 -20.27 -9.15
N TYR A 130 5.72 -19.81 -8.15
CA TYR A 130 5.92 -18.40 -7.82
C TYR A 130 7.40 -18.10 -7.90
N ARG A 131 7.79 -17.11 -8.72
CA ARG A 131 9.17 -16.64 -8.77
C ARG A 131 9.31 -15.54 -7.73
N ILE A 132 10.08 -15.80 -6.68
CA ILE A 132 10.25 -14.88 -5.56
C ILE A 132 11.65 -14.28 -5.63
N GLY A 133 11.69 -12.95 -5.66
CA GLY A 133 12.90 -12.14 -5.59
C GLY A 133 13.38 -11.93 -4.15
N VAL A 134 14.54 -11.28 -4.04
CA VAL A 134 15.14 -10.90 -2.75
C VAL A 134 15.23 -9.39 -2.68
N ILE A 135 14.80 -8.82 -1.56
CA ILE A 135 14.94 -7.40 -1.27
C ILE A 135 16.32 -7.20 -0.64
N THR A 136 17.24 -6.65 -1.43
CA THR A 136 18.62 -6.38 -1.00
C THR A 136 18.80 -4.94 -0.53
N ASP A 137 18.00 -4.02 -1.05
CA ASP A 137 18.04 -2.59 -0.70
C ASP A 137 16.85 -2.22 0.20
N ARG A 138 17.11 -2.27 1.51
CA ARG A 138 16.12 -1.92 2.54
C ARG A 138 15.88 -0.40 2.61
N GLN A 139 16.74 0.42 2.04
CA GLN A 139 16.55 1.87 2.01
C GLN A 139 15.54 2.30 0.93
N GLN A 140 15.39 1.49 -0.12
CA GLN A 140 14.30 1.65 -1.09
C GLN A 140 13.00 0.94 -0.64
N ALA A 141 13.11 0.03 0.32
CA ALA A 141 11.99 -0.66 0.93
C ALA A 141 11.26 0.28 1.89
N GLY A 142 10.12 0.78 1.48
CA GLY A 142 9.31 1.74 2.25
C GLY A 142 9.34 3.17 1.72
N ARG A 143 10.16 3.46 0.71
CA ARG A 143 9.88 4.63 -0.12
C ARG A 143 8.71 4.26 -1.04
N PRO A 144 7.58 4.97 -0.98
CA PRO A 144 6.67 5.04 -2.11
C PRO A 144 7.52 5.38 -3.32
N THR A 145 7.35 4.68 -4.43
CA THR A 145 8.08 4.92 -5.69
C THR A 145 7.77 6.28 -6.30
N ALA A 146 6.85 7.03 -5.72
CA ALA A 146 6.56 8.41 -6.09
C ALA A 146 7.54 9.33 -5.36
N ASP A 147 8.51 9.87 -6.09
CA ASP A 147 9.25 11.05 -5.66
C ASP A 147 8.26 12.22 -5.60
N LEU A 148 8.10 12.82 -4.41
CA LEU A 148 7.15 13.92 -4.22
C LEU A 148 7.45 15.08 -5.19
N ALA A 149 8.72 15.36 -5.44
CA ALA A 149 9.13 16.42 -6.36
C ALA A 149 8.73 16.07 -7.81
N ALA A 150 9.00 14.85 -8.26
CA ALA A 150 8.63 14.39 -9.59
C ALA A 150 7.10 14.33 -9.77
N LEU A 151 6.35 13.91 -8.74
CA LEU A 151 4.89 13.90 -8.77
C LEU A 151 4.30 15.31 -8.88
N LEU A 152 4.83 16.26 -8.13
CA LEU A 152 4.38 17.66 -8.20
C LEU A 152 4.68 18.26 -9.58
N GLU A 153 5.86 18.00 -10.13
CA GLU A 153 6.27 18.45 -11.47
C GLU A 153 5.37 17.86 -12.56
N GLU A 154 5.07 16.56 -12.50
CA GLU A 154 4.17 15.88 -13.45
C GLU A 154 2.76 16.50 -13.49
N HIS A 155 2.31 17.05 -12.37
CA HIS A 155 0.98 17.65 -12.23
C HIS A 155 0.97 19.17 -12.22
N ASP A 156 2.05 19.83 -12.61
CA ASP A 156 2.21 21.30 -12.60
C ASP A 156 1.87 21.92 -11.22
N LEU A 157 2.30 21.27 -10.15
CA LEU A 157 2.16 21.73 -8.77
C LEU A 157 3.52 22.08 -8.18
N THR A 158 3.54 23.04 -7.29
CA THR A 158 4.75 23.43 -6.55
C THR A 158 4.70 22.94 -5.09
N PRO A 159 5.82 22.85 -4.40
CA PRO A 159 5.84 22.61 -2.96
C PRO A 159 5.01 23.65 -2.17
N ALA A 160 4.95 24.90 -2.65
CA ALA A 160 4.15 25.95 -2.03
C ALA A 160 2.64 25.67 -2.14
N ASP A 161 2.16 25.15 -3.28
CA ASP A 161 0.76 24.75 -3.45
C ASP A 161 0.38 23.66 -2.46
N LEU A 162 1.26 22.69 -2.30
CA LEU A 162 1.04 21.61 -1.35
C LEU A 162 1.09 22.09 0.10
N ASP A 163 1.94 23.06 0.43
CA ASP A 163 1.98 23.67 1.77
C ASP A 163 0.74 24.49 2.07
N LEU A 164 0.19 25.22 1.09
CA LEU A 164 -1.09 25.93 1.23
C LEU A 164 -2.22 24.96 1.55
N TRP A 165 -2.34 23.88 0.77
CA TRP A 165 -3.33 22.85 1.04
C TRP A 165 -3.13 22.20 2.42
N ARG A 166 -1.89 21.84 2.78
CA ARG A 166 -1.60 21.24 4.09
C ARG A 166 -1.96 22.16 5.24
N THR A 167 -1.73 23.46 5.09
CA THR A 167 -2.07 24.47 6.09
C THR A 167 -3.58 24.61 6.23
N SER A 168 -4.34 24.59 5.12
CA SER A 168 -5.80 24.62 5.16
C SER A 168 -6.39 23.39 5.87
N GLU A 169 -5.69 22.24 5.81
CA GLU A 169 -6.04 21.01 6.51
C GLU A 169 -5.47 20.91 7.95
N GLY A 170 -4.90 21.99 8.47
CA GLY A 170 -4.30 22.02 9.80
C GLY A 170 -3.05 21.15 9.94
N LYS A 171 -2.36 20.84 8.83
CA LYS A 171 -1.16 19.97 8.79
C LYS A 171 0.11 20.78 8.72
N ALA A 172 1.18 20.25 9.26
CA ALA A 172 2.49 20.91 9.25
C ALA A 172 3.08 21.03 7.84
N PRO A 173 3.90 22.08 7.53
CA PRO A 173 4.55 22.28 6.24
C PRO A 173 5.45 21.11 5.83
N ILE A 174 5.67 20.94 4.50
CA ILE A 174 6.51 19.85 3.94
C ILE A 174 7.94 19.92 4.47
N ALA A 175 8.46 21.13 4.68
CA ALA A 175 9.82 21.34 5.18
C ALA A 175 10.08 20.67 6.53
N THR A 176 9.03 20.47 7.34
CA THR A 176 9.10 19.81 8.66
C THR A 176 8.98 18.28 8.60
N LEU A 177 8.67 17.72 7.42
CA LEU A 177 8.50 16.29 7.25
C LEU A 177 9.84 15.59 7.08
N SER A 178 9.97 14.40 7.69
CA SER A 178 11.07 13.48 7.37
C SER A 178 10.94 12.95 5.94
N ASP A 179 12.03 12.38 5.40
CA ASP A 179 12.01 11.78 4.06
C ASP A 179 10.96 10.67 3.94
N ASP A 180 10.78 9.86 4.99
CA ASP A 180 9.73 8.83 5.03
C ASP A 180 8.32 9.42 4.98
N GLN A 181 8.09 10.53 5.69
CA GLN A 181 6.80 11.21 5.68
C GLN A 181 6.50 11.89 4.34
N ARG A 182 7.53 12.45 3.68
CA ARG A 182 7.41 13.00 2.32
C ARG A 182 7.08 11.91 1.31
N ALA A 183 7.74 10.77 1.43
CA ALA A 183 7.50 9.63 0.58
C ALA A 183 6.09 9.03 0.79
N GLN A 184 5.59 8.98 2.04
CA GLN A 184 4.20 8.59 2.34
C GLN A 184 3.18 9.58 1.74
N LEU A 185 3.47 10.88 1.83
CA LEU A 185 2.63 11.92 1.25
C LEU A 185 2.57 11.80 -0.28
N ALA A 186 3.72 11.55 -0.94
CA ALA A 186 3.77 11.31 -2.37
C ALA A 186 2.95 10.08 -2.78
N GLY A 187 3.10 8.96 -2.07
CA GLY A 187 2.31 7.76 -2.31
C GLY A 187 0.81 7.97 -2.09
N TRP A 188 0.43 8.76 -1.08
CA TRP A 188 -0.95 9.11 -0.84
C TRP A 188 -1.51 9.98 -1.98
N LEU A 189 -0.79 11.00 -2.43
CA LEU A 189 -1.20 11.86 -3.55
C LEU A 189 -1.34 11.07 -4.86
N ALA A 190 -0.38 10.20 -5.17
CA ALA A 190 -0.42 9.35 -6.35
C ALA A 190 -1.58 8.34 -6.37
N GLY A 191 -2.11 8.00 -5.18
CA GLY A 191 -3.20 7.04 -5.03
C GLY A 191 -4.60 7.56 -5.40
N GLY A 192 -4.75 8.86 -5.77
CA GLY A 192 -6.05 9.41 -6.15
C GLY A 192 -5.95 10.76 -6.85
N PRO A 193 -6.42 10.87 -8.11
CA PRO A 193 -6.38 12.12 -8.87
C PRO A 193 -7.15 13.26 -8.19
N GLU A 194 -8.20 12.96 -7.44
CA GLU A 194 -8.99 13.92 -6.67
C GLU A 194 -8.16 14.66 -5.60
N ARG A 195 -7.12 14.01 -5.08
CA ARG A 195 -6.23 14.58 -4.07
C ARG A 195 -5.33 15.68 -4.65
N LEU A 196 -4.87 15.49 -5.87
CA LEU A 196 -4.11 16.49 -6.61
C LEU A 196 -5.01 17.67 -7.02
N VAL A 197 -6.27 17.39 -7.36
CA VAL A 197 -7.28 18.44 -7.61
C VAL A 197 -7.52 19.26 -6.35
N ALA A 198 -7.60 18.65 -5.17
CA ALA A 198 -7.77 19.36 -3.90
C ALA A 198 -6.57 20.28 -3.58
N VAL A 199 -5.33 19.82 -3.85
CA VAL A 199 -4.12 20.64 -3.71
C VAL A 199 -4.18 21.84 -4.65
N ARG A 200 -4.55 21.65 -5.91
CA ARG A 200 -4.68 22.71 -6.91
C ARG A 200 -5.78 23.71 -6.55
N ALA A 201 -6.89 23.26 -6.02
CA ALA A 201 -7.98 24.13 -5.60
C ALA A 201 -7.57 25.06 -4.43
N ALA A 202 -6.80 24.54 -3.48
CA ALA A 202 -6.31 25.33 -2.34
C ALA A 202 -5.30 26.42 -2.79
N SER A 203 -4.53 26.20 -3.86
CA SER A 203 -3.60 27.21 -4.39
C SER A 203 -4.27 28.32 -5.20
N THR A 204 -5.50 28.08 -5.69
CA THR A 204 -6.25 29.06 -6.48
C THR A 204 -7.22 29.94 -5.65
N THR A 205 -7.41 29.62 -4.38
CA THR A 205 -8.26 30.42 -3.48
C THR A 205 -7.42 31.57 -2.89
N PRO A 206 -7.71 32.86 -3.20
CA PRO A 206 -6.98 33.97 -2.59
C PRO A 206 -7.21 33.97 -1.08
N PRO A 207 -6.21 34.40 -0.27
CA PRO A 207 -6.39 34.52 1.17
C PRO A 207 -7.54 35.49 1.43
N THR A 208 -8.55 35.05 2.17
CA THR A 208 -9.60 35.92 2.68
C THR A 208 -8.94 36.89 3.65
N THR A 209 -8.70 38.12 3.21
CA THR A 209 -8.35 39.23 4.10
C THR A 209 -9.60 39.52 4.92
N ASP A 210 -9.65 38.99 6.12
CA ASP A 210 -10.51 39.51 7.17
C ASP A 210 -9.86 40.80 7.66
N ASP A 211 -10.31 41.90 7.03
CA ASP A 211 -10.05 43.26 7.48
C ASP A 211 -11.30 43.73 8.28
N ALA A 212 -11.18 43.76 9.60
CA ALA A 212 -11.81 44.76 10.46
C ALA A 212 -11.45 44.53 11.93
#